data_6d090f31b499fc2dd7d2822a6867d33c
#
_entry.id   6d090f31b499fc2dd7d2822a6867d33c
#
_cell.length_a   1.000
_cell.length_b   1.000
_cell.length_c   1.000
_cell.angle_alpha   90.00
_cell.angle_beta   90.00
_cell.angle_gamma   90.00
#
_symmetry.space_group_name_H-M   'P 1'
#
loop_
_entity.id
_entity.type
_entity.pdbx_description
1 polymer ?
#
loop_
_entity_poly.entity_id
_entity_poly.type
_entity_poly.pdbx_seq_one_letter_code
_entity_poly.pdbx_strand_id
1 'polypeptide(L)'
;MQSENITTISTKRKNLLLRVQKGHFATSHSHINYFIDVTMQKSRLSEAKAIAEELLSYYQSTTIIDTILCLDGMQVVGTCLAEELTSNNFMNLNSHKTIYVLTPEHTSGSQIIFRDNIIPAIAGKNVLILAASVVTGYTAKSAIEAITYYGGRVAGISGIFATVDNYMGYEVVSAFDPNDLPGYSSHAPLECPMCKRGQRLEGLVNSFGFSKLY
;
A
#
# COMPACT_ATOMS: atom_id res chain seq x y z
N MET A 1 1.29 19.68 17.72
CA MET A 1 2.62 19.24 18.18
C MET A 1 3.30 18.60 16.98
N GLN A 2 4.31 19.25 16.42
CA GLN A 2 5.17 18.65 15.40
C GLN A 2 6.00 17.57 16.10
N SER A 3 5.99 16.37 15.56
CA SER A 3 6.85 15.29 16.07
C SER A 3 8.30 15.65 15.74
N GLU A 4 9.08 15.99 16.75
CA GLU A 4 10.44 16.54 16.66
C GLU A 4 11.49 15.62 15.99
N ASN A 5 11.10 14.44 15.50
CA ASN A 5 12.02 13.44 14.95
C ASN A 5 11.65 12.90 13.55
N ILE A 6 10.78 13.59 12.79
CA ILE A 6 10.47 13.15 11.44
C ILE A 6 11.54 13.66 10.47
N THR A 7 12.30 12.75 9.91
CA THR A 7 13.24 13.04 8.83
C THR A 7 12.55 12.82 7.49
N THR A 8 12.63 13.81 6.60
CA THR A 8 12.12 13.67 5.24
C THR A 8 13.25 13.19 4.33
N ILE A 9 13.07 12.07 3.68
CA ILE A 9 14.02 11.54 2.69
C ILE A 9 13.45 11.84 1.32
N SER A 10 14.21 12.57 0.49
CA SER A 10 13.92 12.76 -0.93
C SER A 10 14.45 11.55 -1.70
N THR A 11 13.61 10.88 -2.44
CA THR A 11 14.06 9.78 -3.29
C THR A 11 14.69 10.32 -4.58
N LYS A 12 15.42 9.45 -5.29
CA LYS A 12 15.94 9.71 -6.63
C LYS A 12 14.85 9.77 -7.71
N ARG A 13 13.60 9.43 -7.36
CA ARG A 13 12.44 9.40 -8.24
C ARG A 13 11.62 10.68 -8.08
N LYS A 14 11.83 11.65 -8.96
CA LYS A 14 10.96 12.81 -9.27
C LYS A 14 10.09 13.35 -8.12
N ASN A 15 10.64 14.11 -7.18
CA ASN A 15 9.90 14.91 -6.19
C ASN A 15 8.98 14.16 -5.21
N LEU A 16 9.06 12.84 -5.14
CA LEU A 16 8.38 12.07 -4.10
C LEU A 16 9.17 12.18 -2.80
N LEU A 17 8.46 12.45 -1.71
CA LEU A 17 9.04 12.55 -0.37
C LEU A 17 8.60 11.37 0.48
N LEU A 18 9.55 10.63 1.02
CA LEU A 18 9.30 9.61 2.04
C LEU A 18 9.55 10.22 3.43
N ARG A 19 8.53 10.27 4.26
CA ARG A 19 8.63 10.75 5.65
C ARG A 19 8.83 9.56 6.56
N VAL A 20 9.91 9.58 7.35
CA VAL A 20 10.23 8.47 8.23
C VAL A 20 10.66 8.95 9.61
N GLN A 21 10.39 8.13 10.61
CA GLN A 21 10.91 8.30 11.98
C GLN A 21 11.67 7.04 12.37
N LYS A 22 12.93 7.19 12.76
CA LYS A 22 13.73 6.09 13.28
C LYS A 22 13.37 5.81 14.74
N GLY A 23 13.24 4.53 15.10
CA GLY A 23 12.88 4.14 16.47
C GLY A 23 12.62 2.64 16.57
N HIS A 24 11.93 2.22 17.62
CA HIS A 24 11.47 0.84 17.81
C HIS A 24 9.94 0.83 17.90
N PHE A 25 9.29 0.34 16.86
CA PHE A 25 7.84 0.38 16.73
C PHE A 25 7.28 -1.03 16.56
N ALA A 26 6.06 -1.23 17.07
CA ALA A 26 5.31 -2.45 16.87
C ALA A 26 4.14 -2.21 15.90
N THR A 27 4.01 -3.09 14.92
CA THR A 27 2.80 -3.29 14.12
C THR A 27 2.02 -4.48 14.67
N SER A 28 0.88 -4.81 14.07
CA SER A 28 0.12 -6.01 14.46
C SER A 28 0.88 -7.33 14.26
N HIS A 29 1.90 -7.36 13.39
CA HIS A 29 2.58 -8.60 13.01
C HIS A 29 4.10 -8.55 13.10
N SER A 30 4.68 -7.38 13.29
CA SER A 30 6.14 -7.20 13.28
C SER A 30 6.60 -6.03 14.14
N HIS A 31 7.89 -6.06 14.52
CA HIS A 31 8.61 -4.90 15.03
C HIS A 31 9.48 -4.33 13.92
N ILE A 32 9.46 -3.00 13.80
CA ILE A 32 10.16 -2.24 12.76
C ILE A 32 11.04 -1.16 13.39
N ASN A 33 12.14 -0.84 12.71
CA ASN A 33 13.09 0.19 13.16
C ASN A 33 12.85 1.57 12.55
N TYR A 34 11.87 1.69 11.65
CA TYR A 34 11.40 2.95 11.08
C TYR A 34 9.89 2.95 10.98
N PHE A 35 9.25 3.97 11.51
CA PHE A 35 7.89 4.32 11.14
C PHE A 35 7.94 5.09 9.82
N ILE A 36 7.16 4.67 8.83
CA ILE A 36 7.02 5.32 7.54
C ILE A 36 5.66 6.03 7.53
N ASP A 37 5.69 7.37 7.55
CA ASP A 37 4.48 8.17 7.53
C ASP A 37 4.04 8.46 6.09
N VAL A 38 3.04 7.75 5.65
CA VAL A 38 2.41 7.90 4.32
C VAL A 38 1.09 8.70 4.38
N THR A 39 0.81 9.38 5.48
CA THR A 39 -0.45 10.10 5.68
C THR A 39 -0.68 11.14 4.59
N MET A 40 0.35 11.92 4.26
CA MET A 40 0.22 12.96 3.23
C MET A 40 0.04 12.37 1.84
N GLN A 41 0.73 11.27 1.51
CA GLN A 41 0.57 10.58 0.22
C GLN A 41 -0.84 10.00 0.05
N LYS A 42 -1.48 9.58 1.14
CA LYS A 42 -2.84 9.02 1.10
C LYS A 42 -3.95 10.08 1.08
N SER A 43 -3.71 11.26 1.67
CA SER A 43 -4.77 12.22 1.98
C SER A 43 -4.65 13.57 1.25
N ARG A 44 -3.44 13.97 0.87
CA ARG A 44 -3.21 15.24 0.16
C ARG A 44 -3.18 15.01 -1.36
N LEU A 45 -4.11 15.60 -2.08
CA LEU A 45 -4.32 15.37 -3.50
C LEU A 45 -3.04 15.47 -4.35
N SER A 46 -2.20 16.50 -4.12
CA SER A 46 -0.97 16.68 -4.90
C SER A 46 0.04 15.54 -4.68
N GLU A 47 0.15 15.01 -3.45
CA GLU A 47 1.06 13.89 -3.14
C GLU A 47 0.45 12.56 -3.62
N ALA A 48 -0.87 12.40 -3.53
CA ALA A 48 -1.57 11.23 -4.05
C ALA A 48 -1.44 11.12 -5.59
N LYS A 49 -1.55 12.24 -6.30
CA LYS A 49 -1.31 12.29 -7.75
C LYS A 49 0.13 11.89 -8.10
N ALA A 50 1.12 12.40 -7.38
CA ALA A 50 2.52 12.05 -7.63
C ALA A 50 2.80 10.55 -7.41
N ILE A 51 2.17 9.91 -6.40
CA ILE A 51 2.22 8.44 -6.23
C ILE A 51 1.51 7.73 -7.38
N ALA A 52 0.35 8.20 -7.80
CA ALA A 52 -0.40 7.60 -8.91
C ALA A 52 0.38 7.67 -10.23
N GLU A 53 1.03 8.80 -10.54
CA GLU A 53 1.90 8.98 -11.70
C GLU A 53 3.10 8.02 -11.69
N GLU A 54 3.72 7.80 -10.53
CA GLU A 54 4.82 6.83 -10.38
C GLU A 54 4.34 5.41 -10.68
N LEU A 55 3.20 5.00 -10.09
CA LEU A 55 2.63 3.66 -10.30
C LEU A 55 2.09 3.46 -11.71
N LEU A 56 1.58 4.52 -12.37
CA LEU A 56 1.05 4.46 -13.74
C LEU A 56 2.06 3.86 -14.71
N SER A 57 3.32 4.23 -14.59
CA SER A 57 4.39 3.82 -15.50
C SER A 57 4.53 2.29 -15.64
N TYR A 58 4.11 1.54 -14.63
CA TYR A 58 4.17 0.07 -14.61
C TYR A 58 2.95 -0.59 -15.27
N TYR A 59 1.78 0.06 -15.22
CA TYR A 59 0.51 -0.56 -15.60
C TYR A 59 -0.07 -0.08 -16.93
N GLN A 60 0.23 1.15 -17.35
CA GLN A 60 -0.45 1.82 -18.47
C GLN A 60 -0.42 0.99 -19.77
N SER A 61 0.71 0.34 -20.09
CA SER A 61 0.91 -0.39 -21.36
C SER A 61 1.00 -1.91 -21.19
N THR A 62 0.87 -2.42 -19.97
CA THR A 62 1.12 -3.84 -19.68
C THR A 62 -0.09 -4.56 -19.13
N THR A 63 -0.96 -3.87 -18.38
CA THR A 63 -1.96 -4.52 -17.53
C THR A 63 -3.36 -3.96 -17.74
N ILE A 64 -4.32 -4.83 -17.97
CA ILE A 64 -5.74 -4.48 -17.95
C ILE A 64 -6.22 -4.47 -16.49
N ILE A 65 -6.77 -3.35 -16.06
CA ILE A 65 -7.31 -3.16 -14.71
C ILE A 65 -8.77 -2.74 -14.84
N ASP A 66 -9.67 -3.54 -14.27
CA ASP A 66 -11.09 -3.25 -14.22
C ASP A 66 -11.49 -2.63 -12.86
N THR A 67 -10.74 -2.98 -11.81
CA THR A 67 -11.02 -2.56 -10.43
C THR A 67 -9.72 -2.29 -9.67
N ILE A 68 -9.69 -1.23 -8.87
CA ILE A 68 -8.64 -0.96 -7.88
C ILE A 68 -9.25 -1.18 -6.50
N LEU A 69 -8.75 -2.17 -5.77
CA LEU A 69 -9.14 -2.46 -4.40
C LEU A 69 -8.20 -1.70 -3.45
N CYS A 70 -8.68 -0.61 -2.89
CA CYS A 70 -7.94 0.29 -2.01
C CYS A 70 -7.98 -0.21 -0.56
N LEU A 71 -6.84 -0.65 -0.05
CA LEU A 71 -6.63 -0.99 1.36
C LEU A 71 -6.04 0.23 2.10
N ASP A 72 -6.02 0.18 3.41
CA ASP A 72 -5.28 1.12 4.27
C ASP A 72 -5.51 2.62 4.03
N GLY A 73 -6.67 3.00 3.50
CA GLY A 73 -6.99 4.40 3.21
C GLY A 73 -6.41 4.93 1.89
N MET A 74 -6.15 4.06 0.93
CA MET A 74 -5.54 4.41 -0.37
C MET A 74 -6.51 4.95 -1.43
N GLN A 75 -7.76 5.29 -1.07
CA GLN A 75 -8.82 5.67 -2.02
C GLN A 75 -8.45 6.89 -2.87
N VAL A 76 -7.78 7.90 -2.29
CA VAL A 76 -7.40 9.11 -3.04
C VAL A 76 -6.34 8.75 -4.10
N VAL A 77 -5.34 7.95 -3.73
CA VAL A 77 -4.33 7.45 -4.69
C VAL A 77 -4.98 6.57 -5.74
N GLY A 78 -5.87 5.66 -5.33
CA GLY A 78 -6.61 4.76 -6.24
C GLY A 78 -7.46 5.53 -7.25
N THR A 79 -8.12 6.61 -6.83
CA THR A 79 -8.89 7.48 -7.72
C THR A 79 -7.99 8.19 -8.71
N CYS A 80 -6.88 8.79 -8.26
CA CYS A 80 -5.93 9.43 -9.16
C CYS A 80 -5.32 8.43 -10.16
N LEU A 81 -4.98 7.22 -9.71
CA LEU A 81 -4.45 6.18 -10.58
C LEU A 81 -5.48 5.72 -11.62
N ALA A 82 -6.76 5.57 -11.23
CA ALA A 82 -7.83 5.22 -12.15
C ALA A 82 -8.05 6.32 -13.21
N GLU A 83 -8.01 7.59 -12.81
CA GLU A 83 -8.09 8.74 -13.72
C GLU A 83 -6.97 8.70 -14.77
N GLU A 84 -5.72 8.50 -14.33
CA GLU A 84 -4.57 8.44 -15.21
C GLU A 84 -4.62 7.21 -16.15
N LEU A 85 -4.97 6.01 -15.62
CA LEU A 85 -5.10 4.78 -16.41
C LEU A 85 -6.19 4.87 -17.47
N THR A 86 -7.26 5.62 -17.24
CA THR A 86 -8.37 5.80 -18.18
C THR A 86 -8.22 7.03 -19.08
N SER A 87 -7.18 7.82 -18.86
CA SER A 87 -6.90 9.00 -19.67
C SER A 87 -6.75 8.64 -21.17
N ASN A 88 -7.15 9.55 -22.03
CA ASN A 88 -7.12 9.36 -23.48
C ASN A 88 -5.67 9.46 -24.03
N ASN A 89 -4.88 8.42 -23.76
CA ASN A 89 -3.51 8.28 -24.19
C ASN A 89 -3.38 6.94 -24.92
N PHE A 90 -2.81 6.94 -26.12
CA PHE A 90 -2.63 5.72 -26.94
C PHE A 90 -1.77 4.65 -26.27
N MET A 91 -0.97 5.00 -25.26
CA MET A 91 -0.17 4.06 -24.47
C MET A 91 -0.99 3.33 -23.42
N ASN A 92 -2.19 3.82 -23.06
CA ASN A 92 -3.00 3.25 -22.01
C ASN A 92 -3.89 2.12 -22.52
N LEU A 93 -3.64 0.89 -22.08
CA LEU A 93 -4.53 -0.27 -22.36
C LEU A 93 -5.94 -0.10 -21.80
N ASN A 94 -6.11 0.74 -20.78
CA ASN A 94 -7.37 1.01 -20.10
C ASN A 94 -8.07 2.28 -20.62
N SER A 95 -7.54 2.93 -21.65
CA SER A 95 -8.15 4.08 -22.30
C SER A 95 -9.62 3.79 -22.69
N HIS A 96 -10.51 4.73 -22.43
CA HIS A 96 -11.96 4.60 -22.66
C HIS A 96 -12.71 3.57 -21.79
N LYS A 97 -12.08 3.00 -20.78
CA LYS A 97 -12.71 2.09 -19.81
C LYS A 97 -13.14 2.87 -18.56
N THR A 98 -14.04 2.26 -17.81
CA THR A 98 -14.37 2.71 -16.44
C THR A 98 -13.74 1.76 -15.46
N ILE A 99 -12.95 2.28 -14.53
CA ILE A 99 -12.32 1.52 -13.45
C ILE A 99 -13.10 1.73 -12.16
N TYR A 100 -13.47 0.64 -11.48
CA TYR A 100 -14.05 0.71 -10.14
C TYR A 100 -12.95 0.99 -9.12
N VAL A 101 -13.21 1.91 -8.20
CA VAL A 101 -12.33 2.17 -7.04
C VAL A 101 -13.09 1.77 -5.80
N LEU A 102 -12.67 0.70 -5.14
CA LEU A 102 -13.39 0.08 -4.05
C LEU A 102 -12.56 0.06 -2.78
N THR A 103 -13.26 0.10 -1.64
CA THR A 103 -12.70 -0.17 -0.32
C THR A 103 -13.37 -1.42 0.23
N PRO A 104 -12.62 -2.39 0.78
CA PRO A 104 -13.22 -3.59 1.33
C PRO A 104 -13.92 -3.30 2.66
N GLU A 105 -14.96 -4.06 2.95
CA GLU A 105 -15.50 -4.21 4.30
C GLU A 105 -14.75 -5.34 5.02
N HIS A 106 -14.46 -5.15 6.32
CA HIS A 106 -13.85 -6.17 7.15
C HIS A 106 -14.84 -6.69 8.18
N THR A 107 -14.86 -8.00 8.37
CA THR A 107 -15.57 -8.63 9.49
C THR A 107 -14.81 -8.40 10.80
N SER A 108 -15.41 -8.73 11.93
CA SER A 108 -14.73 -8.73 13.24
C SER A 108 -13.50 -9.64 13.29
N GLY A 109 -13.42 -10.65 12.42
CA GLY A 109 -12.26 -11.53 12.25
C GLY A 109 -11.23 -11.02 11.22
N SER A 110 -11.32 -9.76 10.80
CA SER A 110 -10.44 -9.13 9.79
C SER A 110 -10.50 -9.76 8.39
N GLN A 111 -11.53 -10.57 8.12
CA GLN A 111 -11.77 -11.10 6.77
C GLN A 111 -12.39 -10.02 5.89
N ILE A 112 -11.95 -9.94 4.65
CA ILE A 112 -12.53 -9.07 3.64
C ILE A 112 -13.80 -9.71 3.08
N ILE A 113 -14.87 -8.92 3.03
CA ILE A 113 -16.14 -9.31 2.41
C ILE A 113 -16.58 -8.27 1.39
N PHE A 114 -17.26 -8.73 0.34
CA PHE A 114 -17.95 -7.89 -0.63
C PHE A 114 -19.45 -8.16 -0.57
N ARG A 115 -20.25 -7.09 -0.49
CA ARG A 115 -21.71 -7.18 -0.53
C ARG A 115 -22.20 -7.46 -1.95
N ASP A 116 -23.40 -8.02 -2.08
CA ASP A 116 -23.98 -8.44 -3.38
C ASP A 116 -23.96 -7.33 -4.43
N ASN A 117 -24.17 -6.09 -4.04
CA ASN A 117 -24.12 -4.92 -4.93
C ASN A 117 -22.71 -4.53 -5.38
N ILE A 118 -21.67 -5.04 -4.71
CA ILE A 118 -20.25 -4.80 -5.04
C ILE A 118 -19.64 -5.99 -5.81
N ILE A 119 -20.15 -7.21 -5.62
CA ILE A 119 -19.64 -8.42 -6.29
C ILE A 119 -19.47 -8.23 -7.80
N PRO A 120 -20.37 -7.56 -8.56
CA PRO A 120 -20.20 -7.36 -10.01
C PRO A 120 -18.95 -6.53 -10.39
N ALA A 121 -18.41 -5.76 -9.48
CA ALA A 121 -17.15 -5.02 -9.67
C ALA A 121 -15.90 -5.86 -9.34
N ILE A 122 -16.08 -7.10 -8.86
CA ILE A 122 -15.00 -8.05 -8.53
C ILE A 122 -15.09 -9.30 -9.42
N ALA A 123 -16.27 -9.92 -9.54
CA ALA A 123 -16.46 -11.17 -10.26
C ALA A 123 -16.12 -11.01 -11.75
N GLY A 124 -15.17 -11.83 -12.22
CA GLY A 124 -14.67 -11.80 -13.60
C GLY A 124 -13.78 -10.61 -13.94
N LYS A 125 -13.47 -9.73 -12.97
CA LYS A 125 -12.65 -8.52 -13.15
C LYS A 125 -11.18 -8.74 -12.86
N ASN A 126 -10.32 -7.94 -13.50
CA ASN A 126 -8.90 -7.83 -13.18
C ASN A 126 -8.73 -6.77 -12.09
N VAL A 127 -8.37 -7.20 -10.90
CA VAL A 127 -8.35 -6.37 -9.69
C VAL A 127 -6.92 -6.05 -9.29
N LEU A 128 -6.55 -4.77 -9.31
CA LEU A 128 -5.31 -4.29 -8.73
C LEU A 128 -5.51 -4.06 -7.23
N ILE A 129 -4.68 -4.69 -6.39
CA ILE A 129 -4.63 -4.43 -4.96
C ILE A 129 -3.73 -3.23 -4.71
N LEU A 130 -4.25 -2.21 -4.02
CA LEU A 130 -3.52 -1.00 -3.69
C LEU A 130 -3.49 -0.81 -2.18
N ALA A 131 -2.30 -0.98 -1.56
CA ALA A 131 -2.08 -0.90 -0.12
C ALA A 131 -1.14 0.26 0.24
N ALA A 132 -1.17 0.72 1.49
CA ALA A 132 -0.22 1.73 1.96
C ALA A 132 1.21 1.17 2.02
N SER A 133 1.34 -0.07 2.48
CA SER A 133 2.62 -0.78 2.50
C SER A 133 2.45 -2.29 2.34
N VAL A 134 3.45 -2.93 1.72
CA VAL A 134 3.53 -4.39 1.57
C VAL A 134 4.84 -4.87 2.21
N VAL A 135 4.78 -5.13 3.52
CA VAL A 135 5.97 -5.54 4.30
C VAL A 135 5.91 -7.03 4.63
N THR A 136 4.86 -7.48 5.31
CA THR A 136 4.68 -8.90 5.68
C THR A 136 3.71 -9.63 4.76
N GLY A 137 3.00 -8.91 3.93
CA GLY A 137 2.02 -9.45 2.98
C GLY A 137 0.68 -9.90 3.59
N TYR A 138 0.46 -9.83 4.90
CA TYR A 138 -0.78 -10.30 5.52
C TYR A 138 -2.03 -9.62 4.94
N THR A 139 -2.01 -8.30 4.79
CA THR A 139 -3.13 -7.55 4.22
C THR A 139 -3.35 -7.93 2.75
N ALA A 140 -2.25 -8.07 1.99
CA ALA A 140 -2.31 -8.50 0.59
C ALA A 140 -2.86 -9.93 0.46
N LYS A 141 -2.48 -10.86 1.35
CA LYS A 141 -3.00 -12.23 1.38
C LYS A 141 -4.52 -12.23 1.54
N SER A 142 -5.05 -11.53 2.53
CA SER A 142 -6.49 -11.44 2.75
C SER A 142 -7.24 -10.87 1.55
N ALA A 143 -6.66 -9.89 0.86
CA ALA A 143 -7.23 -9.32 -0.35
C ALA A 143 -7.21 -10.33 -1.53
N ILE A 144 -6.08 -11.05 -1.74
CA ILE A 144 -5.95 -12.08 -2.76
C ILE A 144 -7.01 -13.18 -2.55
N GLU A 145 -7.14 -13.68 -1.31
CA GLU A 145 -8.10 -14.71 -0.94
C GLU A 145 -9.55 -14.24 -1.20
N ALA A 146 -9.90 -13.02 -0.80
CA ALA A 146 -11.21 -12.46 -1.03
C ALA A 146 -11.52 -12.27 -2.53
N ILE A 147 -10.62 -11.65 -3.30
CA ILE A 147 -10.80 -11.46 -4.75
C ILE A 147 -11.04 -12.81 -5.42
N THR A 148 -10.22 -13.81 -5.09
CA THR A 148 -10.33 -15.16 -5.67
C THR A 148 -11.64 -15.84 -5.27
N TYR A 149 -12.05 -15.74 -4.01
CA TYR A 149 -13.30 -16.31 -3.51
C TYR A 149 -14.52 -15.75 -4.25
N TYR A 150 -14.54 -14.44 -4.53
CA TYR A 150 -15.62 -13.78 -5.27
C TYR A 150 -15.45 -13.84 -6.79
N GLY A 151 -14.54 -14.67 -7.30
CA GLY A 151 -14.37 -14.94 -8.73
C GLY A 151 -13.66 -13.84 -9.52
N GLY A 152 -12.93 -12.95 -8.86
CA GLY A 152 -12.04 -11.98 -9.49
C GLY A 152 -10.65 -12.56 -9.83
N ARG A 153 -9.87 -11.82 -10.58
CA ARG A 153 -8.48 -12.12 -10.91
C ARG A 153 -7.58 -11.00 -10.37
N VAL A 154 -6.55 -11.35 -9.61
CA VAL A 154 -5.57 -10.37 -9.15
C VAL A 154 -4.68 -9.97 -10.33
N ALA A 155 -4.69 -8.69 -10.67
CA ALA A 155 -3.87 -8.11 -11.75
C ALA A 155 -2.45 -7.73 -11.29
N GLY A 156 -2.28 -7.51 -9.99
CA GLY A 156 -1.03 -7.15 -9.36
C GLY A 156 -1.27 -6.57 -7.97
N ILE A 157 -0.19 -6.25 -7.29
CA ILE A 157 -0.19 -5.62 -5.97
C ILE A 157 0.63 -4.34 -6.05
N SER A 158 0.07 -3.23 -5.57
CA SER A 158 0.78 -1.96 -5.49
C SER A 158 0.79 -1.38 -4.10
N GLY A 159 1.82 -0.57 -3.83
CA GLY A 159 1.93 0.13 -2.57
C GLY A 159 2.71 1.43 -2.65
N ILE A 160 2.65 2.23 -1.59
CA ILE A 160 3.55 3.36 -1.44
C ILE A 160 4.94 2.85 -1.07
N PHE A 161 5.04 1.87 -0.15
CA PHE A 161 6.29 1.23 0.24
C PHE A 161 6.15 -0.29 0.22
N ALA A 162 7.11 -1.00 -0.35
CA ALA A 162 7.16 -2.46 -0.28
C ALA A 162 8.58 -2.96 0.03
N THR A 163 8.66 -4.10 0.72
CA THR A 163 9.94 -4.77 1.02
C THR A 163 10.16 -6.00 0.14
N VAL A 164 9.20 -6.35 -0.69
CA VAL A 164 9.21 -7.49 -1.60
C VAL A 164 8.73 -7.04 -2.98
N ASP A 165 9.25 -7.65 -4.02
CA ASP A 165 8.89 -7.45 -5.43
C ASP A 165 7.94 -8.54 -5.97
N ASN A 166 7.69 -9.59 -5.20
CA ASN A 166 6.74 -10.65 -5.49
C ASN A 166 6.09 -11.16 -4.21
N TYR A 167 4.79 -11.42 -4.25
CA TYR A 167 4.05 -12.03 -3.16
C TYR A 167 3.00 -13.00 -3.68
N MET A 168 3.08 -14.26 -3.25
CA MET A 168 2.20 -15.36 -3.68
C MET A 168 2.11 -15.53 -5.22
N GLY A 169 3.20 -15.22 -5.94
CA GLY A 169 3.26 -15.30 -7.40
C GLY A 169 2.78 -14.05 -8.13
N TYR A 170 2.31 -13.03 -7.42
CA TYR A 170 1.93 -11.73 -7.98
C TYR A 170 3.06 -10.72 -7.85
N GLU A 171 3.28 -9.94 -8.92
CA GLU A 171 4.23 -8.83 -8.89
C GLU A 171 3.77 -7.76 -7.90
N VAL A 172 4.73 -7.23 -7.13
CA VAL A 172 4.52 -6.12 -6.18
C VAL A 172 5.28 -4.90 -6.69
N VAL A 173 4.53 -3.86 -7.01
CA VAL A 173 5.07 -2.58 -7.48
C VAL A 173 4.88 -1.52 -6.40
N SER A 174 5.93 -0.76 -6.09
CA SER A 174 5.84 0.31 -5.10
C SER A 174 6.58 1.57 -5.51
N ALA A 175 6.10 2.70 -5.00
CA ALA A 175 6.75 3.99 -5.21
C ALA A 175 8.11 4.08 -4.49
N PHE A 176 8.24 3.37 -3.36
CA PHE A 176 9.46 3.31 -2.54
C PHE A 176 9.76 1.88 -2.11
N ASP A 177 11.04 1.55 -1.97
CA ASP A 177 11.54 0.26 -1.54
C ASP A 177 12.66 0.42 -0.48
N PRO A 178 13.24 -0.66 0.07
CA PRO A 178 14.32 -0.59 1.07
C PRO A 178 15.60 0.12 0.59
N ASN A 179 15.84 0.25 -0.71
CA ASN A 179 16.97 1.01 -1.23
C ASN A 179 16.77 2.53 -1.02
N ASP A 180 15.51 2.98 -0.95
CA ASP A 180 15.16 4.35 -0.60
C ASP A 180 15.28 4.62 0.91
N LEU A 181 15.30 3.56 1.73
CA LEU A 181 15.41 3.64 3.20
C LEU A 181 16.50 2.69 3.73
N PRO A 182 17.78 3.02 3.55
CA PRO A 182 18.88 2.17 3.97
C PRO A 182 18.82 1.83 5.46
N GLY A 183 18.97 0.54 5.75
CA GLY A 183 18.92 0.03 7.12
C GLY A 183 17.51 -0.21 7.67
N TYR A 184 16.46 -0.12 6.83
CA TYR A 184 15.12 -0.57 7.22
C TYR A 184 15.15 -2.05 7.61
N SER A 185 14.48 -2.41 8.70
CA SER A 185 14.32 -3.79 9.12
C SER A 185 12.96 -4.03 9.75
N SER A 186 12.41 -5.20 9.45
CA SER A 186 11.17 -5.71 10.03
C SER A 186 11.43 -7.13 10.53
N HIS A 187 11.01 -7.42 11.75
CA HIS A 187 11.23 -8.70 12.41
C HIS A 187 9.96 -9.20 13.09
N ALA A 188 9.78 -10.51 13.15
CA ALA A 188 8.76 -11.08 14.04
C ALA A 188 9.05 -10.63 15.49
N PRO A 189 8.02 -10.39 16.32
CA PRO A 189 8.22 -9.84 17.67
C PRO A 189 9.22 -10.64 18.52
N LEU A 190 9.18 -11.98 18.47
CA LEU A 190 10.08 -12.86 19.21
C LEU A 190 11.53 -12.85 18.69
N GLU A 191 11.72 -12.44 17.43
CA GLU A 191 13.04 -12.44 16.79
C GLU A 191 13.67 -11.03 16.75
N CYS A 192 12.95 -10.03 17.23
CA CYS A 192 13.35 -8.63 17.14
C CYS A 192 14.68 -8.38 17.87
N PRO A 193 15.75 -7.95 17.16
CA PRO A 193 17.04 -7.69 17.78
C PRO A 193 17.02 -6.46 18.71
N MET A 194 16.09 -5.53 18.52
CA MET A 194 15.90 -4.37 19.40
C MET A 194 15.33 -4.81 20.75
N CYS A 195 14.34 -5.70 20.75
CA CYS A 195 13.82 -6.33 21.97
C CYS A 195 14.91 -7.11 22.71
N LYS A 196 15.70 -7.90 22.00
CA LYS A 196 16.80 -8.69 22.59
C LYS A 196 17.87 -7.81 23.25
N ARG A 197 18.06 -6.57 22.79
CA ARG A 197 18.94 -5.58 23.42
C ARG A 197 18.25 -4.73 24.53
N GLY A 198 17.00 -5.05 24.88
CA GLY A 198 16.26 -4.30 25.90
C GLY A 198 15.75 -2.91 25.45
N GLN A 199 15.79 -2.60 24.16
CA GLN A 199 15.27 -1.33 23.64
C GLN A 199 13.73 -1.35 23.75
N ARG A 200 13.18 -0.37 24.45
CA ARG A 200 11.73 -0.24 24.63
C ARG A 200 11.04 0.12 23.33
N LEU A 201 9.78 -0.32 23.19
CA LEU A 201 8.90 0.15 22.13
C LEU A 201 8.56 1.63 22.35
N GLU A 202 8.69 2.43 21.31
CA GLU A 202 8.38 3.86 21.34
C GLU A 202 6.94 4.13 20.92
N GLY A 203 6.35 3.24 20.12
CA GLY A 203 4.97 3.40 19.67
C GLY A 203 4.39 2.20 18.95
N LEU A 204 3.06 2.28 18.77
CA LEU A 204 2.28 1.35 17.99
C LEU A 204 1.97 1.96 16.63
N VAL A 205 2.11 1.17 15.57
CA VAL A 205 1.90 1.58 14.18
C VAL A 205 0.84 0.71 13.52
N ASN A 206 -0.08 1.35 12.82
CA ASN A 206 -1.06 0.70 11.97
C ASN A 206 -1.32 1.54 10.71
N SER A 207 -2.32 1.14 9.90
CA SER A 207 -2.71 1.86 8.68
C SER A 207 -3.23 3.28 8.93
N PHE A 208 -3.61 3.64 10.15
CA PHE A 208 -4.06 4.99 10.53
C PHE A 208 -2.93 5.88 11.01
N GLY A 209 -1.76 5.32 11.30
CA GLY A 209 -0.60 6.08 11.70
C GLY A 209 0.12 5.50 12.92
N PHE A 210 0.65 6.40 13.74
CA PHE A 210 1.50 6.12 14.89
C PHE A 210 0.87 6.62 16.18
N SER A 211 0.92 5.78 17.21
CA SER A 211 0.54 6.12 18.58
C SER A 211 1.73 5.97 19.49
N LYS A 212 2.18 7.08 20.09
CA LYS A 212 3.30 7.10 21.05
C LYS A 212 2.89 6.38 22.34
N LEU A 213 3.80 5.59 22.92
CA LEU A 213 3.55 4.84 24.16
C LEU A 213 3.94 5.61 25.43
N TYR A 214 4.82 6.61 25.34
CA TYR A 214 5.31 7.41 26.47
C TYR A 214 5.41 8.89 26.13
#